data_97820e28152937cd6190929ee7eecf58
#
_entry.id   97820e28152937cd6190929ee7eecf58
#
_cell.length_a   1.000
_cell.length_b   1.000
_cell.length_c   1.000
_cell.angle_alpha   90.00
_cell.angle_beta   90.00
_cell.angle_gamma   90.00
#
_symmetry.space_group_name_H-M   'P 1'
#
loop_
_entity.id
_entity.type
_entity.pdbx_description
1 polymer ?
#
loop_
_entity_poly.entity_id
_entity_poly.type
_entity_poly.pdbx_seq_one_letter_code
_entity_poly.pdbx_strand_id
1 'polypeptide(L)'
;MIDALDYPMEAVFKPHFSYPKSKAPPALNTLAEKIASADGYIMVSPEYNHSMSPALANLLNHFGSSLFSYKPSAIVTYSAGQWGGMRAAVGMRTFLSELGCLPVSAMVHVPKAQNVFAEDGALQAGEDQASWFDYLGRTFNQLTWWAQAAKAYGDEVDPHKMVRDFKTTPSERNAP
;
A
#
# COMPACT_ATOMS: atom_id res chain seq x y z
N MET A 1 -7.89 -7.11 6.18
CA MET A 1 -7.16 -7.31 4.92
C MET A 1 -8.07 -6.88 3.78
N ILE A 2 -7.52 -6.32 2.72
CA ILE A 2 -8.22 -6.03 1.45
C ILE A 2 -7.55 -6.90 0.38
N ASP A 3 -8.30 -7.79 -0.24
CA ASP A 3 -7.88 -8.55 -1.41
C ASP A 3 -8.57 -7.97 -2.65
N ALA A 4 -7.81 -7.68 -3.71
CA ALA A 4 -8.36 -7.14 -4.95
C ALA A 4 -9.37 -8.08 -5.63
N LEU A 5 -9.29 -9.38 -5.37
CA LEU A 5 -10.23 -10.37 -5.89
C LEU A 5 -11.62 -10.27 -5.24
N ASP A 6 -11.69 -9.80 -3.99
CA ASP A 6 -12.96 -9.58 -3.30
C ASP A 6 -13.72 -8.34 -3.81
N TYR A 7 -13.03 -7.50 -4.59
CA TYR A 7 -13.55 -6.24 -5.11
C TYR A 7 -13.35 -6.16 -6.62
N PRO A 8 -14.12 -6.92 -7.41
CA PRO A 8 -14.05 -6.85 -8.86
C PRO A 8 -14.44 -5.44 -9.31
N MET A 9 -13.50 -4.73 -9.89
CA MET A 9 -13.67 -3.36 -10.36
C MET A 9 -13.33 -3.27 -11.83
N GLU A 10 -14.09 -2.46 -12.56
CA GLU A 10 -13.74 -2.09 -13.91
C GLU A 10 -12.42 -1.29 -13.95
N ALA A 11 -11.83 -1.18 -15.13
CA ALA A 11 -10.64 -0.33 -15.31
C ALA A 11 -10.93 1.11 -14.86
N VAL A 12 -9.96 1.75 -14.19
CA VAL A 12 -10.13 3.07 -13.62
C VAL A 12 -10.25 4.12 -14.73
N PHE A 13 -11.44 4.63 -14.93
CA PHE A 13 -11.70 5.84 -15.70
C PHE A 13 -12.46 6.90 -14.89
N LYS A 14 -13.04 6.51 -13.74
CA LYS A 14 -13.67 7.42 -12.79
C LYS A 14 -13.36 7.01 -11.36
N PRO A 15 -12.33 7.60 -10.72
CA PRO A 15 -11.92 7.28 -9.37
C PRO A 15 -12.94 7.74 -8.32
N HIS A 16 -12.89 7.18 -7.12
CA HIS A 16 -13.80 7.46 -6.01
C HIS A 16 -13.98 8.95 -5.73
N PHE A 17 -12.88 9.72 -5.70
CA PHE A 17 -12.92 11.17 -5.42
C PHE A 17 -13.63 12.00 -6.50
N SER A 18 -13.88 11.45 -7.67
CA SER A 18 -14.62 12.12 -8.76
C SER A 18 -16.15 11.96 -8.66
N TYR A 19 -16.63 11.17 -7.69
CA TYR A 19 -18.05 11.03 -7.42
C TYR A 19 -18.49 11.98 -6.30
N PRO A 20 -19.71 12.56 -6.39
CA PRO A 20 -20.38 13.05 -5.20
C PRO A 20 -20.53 11.89 -4.19
N LYS A 21 -20.29 12.14 -2.89
CA LYS A 21 -20.33 11.08 -1.86
C LYS A 21 -21.55 10.17 -1.91
N SER A 22 -22.72 10.73 -2.20
CA SER A 22 -23.99 9.98 -2.29
C SER A 22 -24.15 9.15 -3.57
N LYS A 23 -23.24 9.29 -4.55
CA LYS A 23 -23.35 8.65 -5.87
C LYS A 23 -22.19 7.71 -6.18
N ALA A 24 -21.20 7.62 -5.30
CA ALA A 24 -20.12 6.65 -5.46
C ALA A 24 -20.64 5.22 -5.29
N PRO A 25 -20.14 4.24 -6.06
CA PRO A 25 -20.46 2.83 -5.85
C PRO A 25 -20.23 2.40 -4.40
N PRO A 26 -21.15 1.63 -3.78
CA PRO A 26 -21.03 1.23 -2.38
C PRO A 26 -19.70 0.54 -2.05
N ALA A 27 -19.19 -0.30 -2.94
CA ALA A 27 -17.91 -0.98 -2.77
C ALA A 27 -16.74 0.01 -2.64
N LEU A 28 -16.73 1.09 -3.46
CA LEU A 28 -15.70 2.12 -3.36
C LEU A 28 -15.82 2.93 -2.06
N ASN A 29 -17.03 3.21 -1.58
CA ASN A 29 -17.22 3.88 -0.28
C ASN A 29 -16.68 3.00 0.86
N THR A 30 -17.03 1.71 0.87
CA THR A 30 -16.53 0.76 1.87
C THR A 30 -15.00 0.66 1.87
N LEU A 31 -14.39 0.62 0.69
CA LEU A 31 -12.93 0.59 0.57
C LEU A 31 -12.31 1.91 1.04
N ALA A 32 -12.89 3.05 0.67
CA ALA A 32 -12.42 4.37 1.12
C ALA A 32 -12.43 4.47 2.66
N GLU A 33 -13.48 3.98 3.31
CA GLU A 33 -13.58 3.94 4.78
C GLU A 33 -12.51 3.04 5.41
N LYS A 34 -12.28 1.84 4.86
CA LYS A 34 -11.23 0.93 5.32
C LYS A 34 -9.83 1.54 5.16
N ILE A 35 -9.55 2.20 4.03
CA ILE A 35 -8.28 2.88 3.79
C ILE A 35 -8.12 4.06 4.75
N ALA A 36 -9.15 4.87 4.91
CA ALA A 36 -9.10 6.05 5.78
C ALA A 36 -8.87 5.68 7.27
N SER A 37 -9.46 4.58 7.74
CA SER A 37 -9.37 4.14 9.14
C SER A 37 -8.04 3.49 9.51
N ALA A 38 -7.21 3.12 8.55
CA ALA A 38 -5.92 2.49 8.81
C ALA A 38 -4.87 3.53 9.23
N ASP A 39 -4.00 3.18 10.17
CA ASP A 39 -2.88 4.01 10.62
C ASP A 39 -1.60 3.78 9.77
N GLY A 40 -1.59 2.75 8.95
CA GLY A 40 -0.51 2.41 8.02
C GLY A 40 -0.91 1.26 7.09
N TYR A 41 -0.08 0.94 6.12
CA TYR A 41 -0.41 -0.02 5.07
C TYR A 41 0.70 -1.03 4.85
N ILE A 42 0.33 -2.27 4.57
CA ILE A 42 1.22 -3.29 4.00
C ILE A 42 0.72 -3.55 2.58
N MET A 43 1.53 -3.19 1.59
CA MET A 43 1.22 -3.35 0.18
C MET A 43 1.93 -4.59 -0.35
N VAL A 44 1.15 -5.63 -0.63
CA VAL A 44 1.64 -6.92 -1.10
C VAL A 44 1.36 -7.07 -2.59
N SER A 45 2.36 -7.39 -3.39
CA SER A 45 2.22 -7.57 -4.83
C SER A 45 3.13 -8.64 -5.40
N PRO A 46 2.65 -9.52 -6.29
CA PRO A 46 3.53 -10.23 -7.20
C PRO A 46 4.22 -9.25 -8.15
N GLU A 47 5.34 -9.69 -8.73
CA GLU A 47 5.96 -8.98 -9.85
C GLU A 47 5.42 -9.50 -11.17
N TYR A 48 4.83 -8.61 -11.97
CA TYR A 48 4.51 -8.84 -13.37
C TYR A 48 5.24 -7.83 -14.27
N ASN A 49 6.06 -8.33 -15.18
CA ASN A 49 6.81 -7.49 -16.13
C ASN A 49 7.57 -6.33 -15.44
N HIS A 50 8.27 -6.62 -14.33
CA HIS A 50 9.01 -5.67 -13.50
C HIS A 50 8.13 -4.57 -12.84
N SER A 51 6.84 -4.82 -12.70
CA SER A 51 5.88 -3.89 -12.08
C SER A 51 5.00 -4.60 -11.07
N MET A 52 4.28 -3.81 -10.26
CA MET A 52 3.23 -4.35 -9.39
C MET A 52 2.12 -5.00 -10.22
N SER A 53 1.30 -5.84 -9.57
CA SER A 53 0.17 -6.47 -10.24
C SER A 53 -0.83 -5.43 -10.76
N PRO A 54 -1.44 -5.66 -11.94
CA PRO A 54 -2.51 -4.79 -12.44
C PRO A 54 -3.68 -4.66 -11.46
N ALA A 55 -3.99 -5.73 -10.72
CA ALA A 55 -5.06 -5.73 -9.74
C ALA A 55 -4.82 -4.75 -8.59
N LEU A 56 -3.60 -4.76 -8.00
CA LEU A 56 -3.23 -3.79 -6.97
C LEU A 56 -3.19 -2.37 -7.52
N ALA A 57 -2.58 -2.17 -8.69
CA ALA A 57 -2.52 -0.87 -9.33
C ALA A 57 -3.92 -0.30 -9.61
N ASN A 58 -4.83 -1.12 -10.15
CA ASN A 58 -6.21 -0.73 -10.40
C ASN A 58 -6.93 -0.35 -9.10
N LEU A 59 -6.82 -1.17 -8.05
CA LEU A 59 -7.43 -0.89 -6.76
C LEU A 59 -6.95 0.45 -6.20
N LEU A 60 -5.64 0.69 -6.16
CA LEU A 60 -5.07 1.91 -5.59
C LEU A 60 -5.44 3.16 -6.40
N ASN A 61 -5.48 3.06 -7.74
CA ASN A 61 -5.83 4.18 -8.61
C ASN A 61 -7.29 4.66 -8.47
N HIS A 62 -8.18 3.86 -7.87
CA HIS A 62 -9.53 4.35 -7.54
C HIS A 62 -9.54 5.41 -6.44
N PHE A 63 -8.45 5.58 -5.69
CA PHE A 63 -8.39 6.47 -4.53
C PHE A 63 -7.29 7.52 -4.69
N GLY A 64 -7.51 8.67 -4.07
CA GLY A 64 -6.55 9.78 -4.11
C GLY A 64 -5.70 9.88 -2.85
N SER A 65 -4.69 10.74 -2.92
CA SER A 65 -3.75 11.00 -1.83
C SER A 65 -4.41 11.45 -0.52
N SER A 66 -5.60 12.03 -0.58
CA SER A 66 -6.34 12.45 0.63
C SER A 66 -6.66 11.31 1.60
N LEU A 67 -6.63 10.04 1.17
CA LEU A 67 -6.85 8.88 2.03
C LEU A 67 -5.54 8.28 2.57
N PHE A 68 -4.46 8.42 1.80
CA PHE A 68 -3.18 7.76 2.08
C PHE A 68 -2.14 8.68 2.72
N SER A 69 -2.29 10.01 2.57
CA SER A 69 -1.29 10.97 3.02
C SER A 69 -1.01 10.90 4.51
N TYR A 70 0.26 11.13 4.84
CA TYR A 70 0.80 11.13 6.22
C TYR A 70 0.77 9.78 6.93
N LYS A 71 0.53 8.70 6.21
CA LYS A 71 0.54 7.34 6.76
C LYS A 71 1.69 6.52 6.18
N PRO A 72 2.39 5.74 6.99
CA PRO A 72 3.48 4.91 6.51
C PRO A 72 2.96 3.70 5.73
N SER A 73 3.79 3.19 4.83
CA SER A 73 3.52 1.97 4.08
C SER A 73 4.75 1.06 4.02
N ALA A 74 4.55 -0.24 4.17
CA ALA A 74 5.53 -1.27 3.91
C ALA A 74 5.27 -1.91 2.54
N ILE A 75 6.33 -2.23 1.82
CA ILE A 75 6.28 -2.89 0.53
C ILE A 75 6.72 -4.33 0.70
N VAL A 76 5.88 -5.26 0.28
CA VAL A 76 6.15 -6.69 0.23
C VAL A 76 5.95 -7.16 -1.20
N THR A 77 6.98 -7.72 -1.81
CA THR A 77 6.89 -8.27 -3.15
C THR A 77 7.30 -9.73 -3.18
N TYR A 78 6.77 -10.46 -4.15
CA TYR A 78 7.12 -11.84 -4.37
C TYR A 78 7.16 -12.19 -5.85
N SER A 79 7.88 -13.26 -6.18
CA SER A 79 7.91 -13.79 -7.55
C SER A 79 8.24 -15.28 -7.55
N ALA A 80 7.91 -15.96 -8.65
CA ALA A 80 8.39 -17.31 -8.92
C ALA A 80 9.89 -17.37 -9.21
N GLY A 81 10.49 -16.23 -9.58
CA GLY A 81 11.92 -16.11 -9.88
C GLY A 81 12.79 -15.76 -8.66
N GLN A 82 14.09 -15.69 -8.90
CA GLN A 82 15.10 -15.51 -7.85
C GLN A 82 15.14 -14.09 -7.22
N TRP A 83 14.48 -13.10 -7.83
CA TRP A 83 14.60 -11.70 -7.40
C TRP A 83 13.49 -11.22 -6.46
N GLY A 84 12.49 -12.08 -6.17
CA GLY A 84 11.45 -11.78 -5.19
C GLY A 84 10.64 -10.52 -5.48
N GLY A 85 10.59 -10.06 -6.73
CA GLY A 85 9.82 -8.88 -7.10
C GLY A 85 10.50 -7.54 -6.82
N MET A 86 11.80 -7.51 -6.61
CA MET A 86 12.51 -6.27 -6.21
C MET A 86 12.35 -5.12 -7.21
N ARG A 87 12.17 -5.40 -8.52
CA ARG A 87 11.97 -4.36 -9.53
C ARG A 87 10.58 -3.73 -9.41
N ALA A 88 9.56 -4.55 -9.15
CA ALA A 88 8.22 -4.07 -8.83
C ALA A 88 8.24 -3.18 -7.57
N ALA A 89 8.98 -3.58 -6.53
CA ALA A 89 9.11 -2.82 -5.30
C ALA A 89 9.68 -1.40 -5.51
N VAL A 90 10.66 -1.24 -6.39
CA VAL A 90 11.20 0.08 -6.74
C VAL A 90 10.13 0.96 -7.37
N GLY A 91 9.34 0.45 -8.32
CA GLY A 91 8.22 1.16 -8.91
C GLY A 91 7.13 1.49 -7.90
N MET A 92 6.81 0.53 -7.01
CA MET A 92 5.83 0.73 -5.95
C MET A 92 6.23 1.86 -4.99
N ARG A 93 7.53 2.04 -4.71
CA ARG A 93 8.01 3.13 -3.84
C ARG A 93 7.63 4.51 -4.41
N THR A 94 7.86 4.72 -5.68
CA THR A 94 7.47 5.96 -6.38
C THR A 94 5.96 6.13 -6.40
N PHE A 95 5.23 5.06 -6.76
CA PHE A 95 3.77 5.07 -6.83
C PHE A 95 3.12 5.42 -5.47
N LEU A 96 3.57 4.78 -4.39
CA LEU A 96 3.04 5.01 -3.05
C LEU A 96 3.39 6.41 -2.52
N SER A 97 4.57 6.92 -2.86
CA SER A 97 4.94 8.30 -2.52
C SER A 97 4.02 9.32 -3.22
N GLU A 98 3.64 9.06 -4.48
CA GLU A 98 2.67 9.91 -5.19
C GLU A 98 1.26 9.84 -4.57
N LEU A 99 0.87 8.68 -4.03
CA LEU A 99 -0.35 8.57 -3.23
C LEU A 99 -0.26 9.28 -1.86
N GLY A 100 0.90 9.81 -1.50
CA GLY A 100 1.12 10.50 -0.23
C GLY A 100 1.53 9.59 0.93
N CYS A 101 1.71 8.28 0.70
CA CYS A 101 2.27 7.38 1.69
C CYS A 101 3.74 7.74 2.01
N LEU A 102 4.17 7.37 3.19
CA LEU A 102 5.59 7.32 3.58
C LEU A 102 6.08 5.87 3.48
N PRO A 103 6.63 5.41 2.32
CA PRO A 103 7.18 4.06 2.24
C PRO A 103 8.40 3.92 3.16
N VAL A 104 8.34 2.98 4.10
CA VAL A 104 9.46 2.73 5.00
C VAL A 104 10.69 2.25 4.24
N SER A 105 11.89 2.47 4.78
CA SER A 105 13.14 2.23 4.04
C SER A 105 13.38 0.75 3.74
N ALA A 106 13.07 -0.16 4.66
CA ALA A 106 13.17 -1.59 4.44
C ALA A 106 11.98 -2.10 3.60
N MET A 107 12.25 -3.08 2.76
CA MET A 107 11.25 -3.77 1.95
C MET A 107 11.43 -5.28 2.11
N VAL A 108 10.35 -6.02 1.90
CA VAL A 108 10.35 -7.48 1.87
C VAL A 108 10.30 -7.97 0.43
N HIS A 109 11.19 -8.88 0.09
CA HIS A 109 11.21 -9.57 -1.20
C HIS A 109 11.21 -11.07 -0.96
N VAL A 110 10.24 -11.78 -1.53
CA VAL A 110 10.12 -13.23 -1.40
C VAL A 110 10.47 -13.90 -2.74
N PRO A 111 11.73 -14.35 -2.93
CA PRO A 111 12.11 -15.08 -4.12
C PRO A 111 11.52 -16.48 -4.09
N LYS A 112 11.20 -17.02 -5.27
CA LYS A 112 10.67 -18.40 -5.43
C LYS A 112 9.56 -18.70 -4.42
N ALA A 113 8.58 -17.80 -4.34
CA ALA A 113 7.55 -17.80 -3.29
C ALA A 113 6.85 -19.16 -3.12
N GLN A 114 6.69 -19.91 -4.21
CA GLN A 114 6.13 -21.27 -4.21
C GLN A 114 6.99 -22.30 -3.47
N ASN A 115 8.27 -22.02 -3.26
CA ASN A 115 9.18 -22.87 -2.49
C ASN A 115 9.27 -22.44 -1.02
N VAL A 116 8.87 -21.21 -0.71
CA VAL A 116 8.91 -20.63 0.64
C VAL A 116 7.61 -20.89 1.37
N PHE A 117 6.48 -20.74 0.71
CA PHE A 117 5.15 -20.87 1.32
C PHE A 117 4.34 -21.99 0.68
N ALA A 118 3.62 -22.73 1.49
CA ALA A 118 2.58 -23.65 1.07
C ALA A 118 1.29 -22.89 0.68
N GLU A 119 0.31 -23.58 0.10
CA GLU A 119 -0.97 -22.99 -0.30
C GLU A 119 -1.77 -22.39 0.85
N ASP A 120 -1.63 -22.94 2.06
CA ASP A 120 -2.26 -22.45 3.28
C ASP A 120 -1.50 -21.25 3.92
N GLY A 121 -0.38 -20.84 3.33
CA GLY A 121 0.47 -19.74 3.79
C GLY A 121 1.50 -20.16 4.86
N ALA A 122 1.59 -21.43 5.24
CA ALA A 122 2.63 -21.93 6.11
C ALA A 122 3.99 -21.92 5.40
N LEU A 123 5.08 -21.81 6.16
CA LEU A 123 6.42 -22.00 5.61
C LEU A 123 6.62 -23.45 5.20
N GLN A 124 7.25 -23.65 4.06
CA GLN A 124 7.62 -24.98 3.56
C GLN A 124 8.61 -25.66 4.50
N ALA A 125 8.60 -27.00 4.49
CA ALA A 125 9.56 -27.80 5.24
C ALA A 125 10.99 -27.49 4.78
N GLY A 126 11.87 -27.14 5.73
CA GLY A 126 13.25 -26.76 5.47
C GLY A 126 13.50 -25.25 5.49
N GLU A 127 12.46 -24.42 5.49
CA GLU A 127 12.60 -22.99 5.69
C GLU A 127 12.82 -22.65 7.17
N ASP A 128 13.77 -21.77 7.46
CA ASP A 128 14.05 -21.33 8.83
C ASP A 128 13.09 -20.21 9.25
N GLN A 129 12.14 -20.57 10.08
CA GLN A 129 11.12 -19.65 10.59
C GLN A 129 11.75 -18.46 11.34
N ALA A 130 12.80 -18.65 12.11
CA ALA A 130 13.43 -17.56 12.86
C ALA A 130 14.06 -16.54 11.92
N SER A 131 14.78 -16.99 10.90
CA SER A 131 15.36 -16.12 9.87
C SER A 131 14.27 -15.34 9.09
N TRP A 132 13.14 -15.97 8.77
CA TRP A 132 12.03 -15.27 8.14
C TRP A 132 11.39 -14.23 9.05
N PHE A 133 11.22 -14.53 10.35
CA PHE A 133 10.71 -13.56 11.32
C PHE A 133 11.63 -12.35 11.45
N ASP A 134 12.93 -12.56 11.55
CA ASP A 134 13.92 -11.47 11.65
C ASP A 134 13.91 -10.62 10.36
N TYR A 135 13.86 -11.26 9.21
CA TYR A 135 13.81 -10.56 7.92
C TYR A 135 12.56 -9.70 7.76
N LEU A 136 11.38 -10.26 8.05
CA LEU A 136 10.11 -9.54 8.01
C LEU A 136 10.05 -8.45 9.08
N GLY A 137 10.55 -8.78 10.29
CA GLY A 137 10.57 -7.88 11.43
C GLY A 137 11.29 -6.57 11.14
N ARG A 138 12.36 -6.60 10.34
CA ARG A 138 13.09 -5.41 9.92
C ARG A 138 12.19 -4.36 9.24
N THR A 139 11.24 -4.81 8.43
CA THR A 139 10.30 -3.92 7.73
C THR A 139 9.10 -3.56 8.60
N PHE A 140 8.51 -4.55 9.27
CA PHE A 140 7.28 -4.32 10.03
C PHE A 140 7.52 -3.54 11.32
N ASN A 141 8.67 -3.65 11.95
CA ASN A 141 9.06 -2.80 13.07
C ASN A 141 9.18 -1.33 12.64
N GLN A 142 9.75 -1.05 11.46
CA GLN A 142 9.77 0.31 10.92
C GLN A 142 8.37 0.82 10.64
N LEU A 143 7.51 0.00 10.02
CA LEU A 143 6.12 0.37 9.77
C LEU A 143 5.40 0.73 11.07
N THR A 144 5.51 -0.12 12.09
CA THR A 144 4.87 0.08 13.39
C THR A 144 5.36 1.36 14.06
N TRP A 145 6.68 1.58 14.07
CA TRP A 145 7.28 2.77 14.66
C TRP A 145 6.73 4.05 14.01
N TRP A 146 6.75 4.09 12.67
CA TRP A 146 6.26 5.26 11.93
C TRP A 146 4.75 5.44 12.06
N ALA A 147 3.97 4.35 12.09
CA ALA A 147 2.53 4.42 12.28
C ALA A 147 2.17 5.00 13.65
N GLN A 148 2.86 4.55 14.70
CA GLN A 148 2.65 5.09 16.05
C GLN A 148 3.09 6.56 16.15
N ALA A 149 4.23 6.93 15.58
CA ALA A 149 4.72 8.30 15.59
C ALA A 149 3.78 9.25 14.82
N ALA A 150 3.35 8.85 13.61
CA ALA A 150 2.44 9.63 12.80
C ALA A 150 1.07 9.79 13.47
N LYS A 151 0.55 8.73 14.08
CA LYS A 151 -0.71 8.77 14.84
C LYS A 151 -0.61 9.69 16.05
N ALA A 152 0.39 9.49 16.90
CA ALA A 152 0.57 10.29 18.13
C ALA A 152 0.71 11.78 17.81
N TYR A 153 1.52 12.14 16.81
CA TYR A 153 1.66 13.53 16.40
C TYR A 153 0.42 14.07 15.68
N GLY A 154 -0.26 13.23 14.91
CA GLY A 154 -1.50 13.59 14.23
C GLY A 154 -2.66 13.88 15.17
N ASP A 155 -2.68 13.27 16.36
CA ASP A 155 -3.66 13.57 17.43
C ASP A 155 -3.43 14.99 18.03
N GLU A 156 -2.18 15.48 18.01
CA GLU A 156 -1.84 16.83 18.48
C GLU A 156 -1.96 17.88 17.37
N VAL A 157 -1.48 17.52 16.16
CA VAL A 157 -1.38 18.42 15.02
C VAL A 157 -1.99 17.75 13.79
N ASP A 158 -3.18 18.17 13.40
CA ASP A 158 -3.83 17.67 12.19
C ASP A 158 -3.01 18.08 10.95
N PRO A 159 -2.34 17.12 10.27
CA PRO A 159 -1.47 17.44 9.15
C PRO A 159 -2.23 18.03 7.96
N HIS A 160 -3.52 17.73 7.82
CA HIS A 160 -4.36 18.26 6.74
C HIS A 160 -4.70 19.75 6.93
N LYS A 161 -4.43 20.32 8.12
CA LYS A 161 -4.59 21.75 8.40
C LYS A 161 -3.29 22.55 8.20
N MET A 162 -2.15 21.87 8.12
CA MET A 162 -0.84 22.54 7.97
C MET A 162 -0.58 23.05 6.55
N VAL A 163 -1.13 22.41 5.56
CA VAL A 163 -1.03 22.78 4.14
C VAL A 163 -2.44 22.83 3.54
N ARG A 164 -2.60 23.59 2.46
CA ARG A 164 -3.87 23.61 1.75
C ARG A 164 -4.27 22.19 1.36
N ASP A 165 -5.51 21.87 1.63
CA ASP A 165 -6.03 20.54 1.48
C ASP A 165 -6.03 20.11 0.01
N PHE A 166 -5.32 19.04 -0.34
CA PHE A 166 -5.39 18.40 -1.64
C PHE A 166 -6.82 18.04 -2.08
N LYS A 167 -7.75 17.94 -1.13
CA LYS A 167 -9.17 17.71 -1.44
C LYS A 167 -9.82 18.90 -2.13
N THR A 168 -9.38 20.11 -1.84
CA THR A 168 -9.98 21.35 -2.37
C THR A 168 -9.24 21.86 -3.58
N THR A 169 -7.95 21.63 -3.68
CA THR A 169 -7.10 22.16 -4.75
C THR A 169 -6.05 21.15 -5.22
N PRO A 170 -6.45 20.06 -5.90
CA PRO A 170 -5.51 19.04 -6.37
C PRO A 170 -4.44 19.58 -7.33
N SER A 171 -4.73 20.67 -8.06
CA SER A 171 -3.80 21.32 -8.99
C SER A 171 -2.64 22.03 -8.30
N GLU A 172 -2.77 22.39 -7.02
CA GLU A 172 -1.70 23.04 -6.26
C GLU A 172 -0.51 22.11 -5.90
N ARG A 173 -0.62 20.82 -6.24
CA ARG A 173 0.51 19.88 -6.14
C ARG A 173 1.58 20.14 -7.18
N ASN A 174 1.24 20.79 -8.27
CA ASN A 174 2.16 21.09 -9.33
C ASN A 174 2.85 22.43 -9.07
N ALA A 175 4.08 22.55 -9.55
CA ALA A 175 4.78 23.83 -9.54
C ALA A 175 3.96 24.87 -10.33
N PRO A 176 3.96 26.13 -9.90
CA PRO A 176 3.26 27.20 -10.60
C PRO A 176 3.83 27.47 -12.00
#